data_2808f14ddc4c213035d31634326882cb
#
_entry.id   2808f14ddc4c213035d31634326882cb
#
_cell.length_a   1.000
_cell.length_b   1.000
_cell.length_c   1.000
_cell.angle_alpha   90.00
_cell.angle_beta   90.00
_cell.angle_gamma   90.00
#
_symmetry.space_group_name_H-M   'P 1'
#
loop_
_entity.id
_entity.type
_entity.pdbx_description
1 polymer ?
#
loop_
_entity_poly.entity_id
_entity_poly.type
_entity_poly.pdbx_seq_one_letter_code
_entity_poly.pdbx_strand_id
1 'polypeptide(L)'
;MLLRIAYCDDEIENGKKIKDYINQLMIQIEVEFELDFYVSGTVLLENVKKQNDYYDMVLLDMEMPDMNGIEIAEKIRELVSREVLITFLTSYPEYMQKSFGVQAFQYLLKPITYDVFKKEIIRTIQYIEKDNASILVTDGDIGYETAVRLKNIVAIEKQKGNAVMEITLEKSKMNAKGNISDYEDKLVENHFIRISRNCIVNMKFIHSFFEREIRMTTGKRVEMSRRKITEVKEVFTKYLVLGENHK
;
A
#
# COMPACT_ATOMS: atom_id res chain seq x y z
N MET A 1 -15.89 4.14 -3.54
CA MET A 1 -14.95 3.74 -2.46
C MET A 1 -15.23 4.60 -1.23
N LEU A 2 -15.22 4.03 -0.03
CA LEU A 2 -15.32 4.78 1.23
C LEU A 2 -13.90 4.92 1.83
N LEU A 3 -13.48 6.16 2.14
CA LEU A 3 -12.22 6.47 2.81
C LEU A 3 -12.51 6.96 4.24
N ARG A 4 -12.02 6.23 5.23
CA ARG A 4 -12.18 6.54 6.66
C ARG A 4 -10.95 7.23 7.19
N ILE A 5 -11.13 8.45 7.65
CA ILE A 5 -10.07 9.35 8.11
C ILE A 5 -10.27 9.66 9.59
N ALA A 6 -9.26 9.42 10.40
CA ALA A 6 -9.16 10.06 11.72
C ALA A 6 -8.31 11.33 11.58
N TYR A 7 -8.76 12.42 12.17
CA TYR A 7 -7.95 13.64 12.31
C TYR A 7 -7.81 14.02 13.78
N CYS A 8 -6.59 14.17 14.23
CA CYS A 8 -6.28 14.57 15.60
C CYS A 8 -5.50 15.89 15.64
N ASP A 9 -6.08 16.89 16.30
CA ASP A 9 -5.54 18.24 16.43
C ASP A 9 -6.28 18.92 17.58
N ASP A 10 -5.58 19.53 18.53
CA ASP A 10 -6.20 20.16 19.70
C ASP A 10 -6.95 21.45 19.38
N GLU A 11 -6.71 22.05 18.20
CA GLU A 11 -7.42 23.21 17.72
C GLU A 11 -8.70 22.84 16.94
N ILE A 12 -9.87 23.10 17.55
CA ILE A 12 -11.18 22.81 16.94
C ILE A 12 -11.36 23.48 15.56
N GLU A 13 -10.79 24.66 15.37
CA GLU A 13 -10.89 25.38 14.09
C GLU A 13 -10.18 24.65 12.94
N ASN A 14 -9.08 23.96 13.23
CA ASN A 14 -8.42 23.11 12.24
C ASN A 14 -9.33 21.93 11.85
N GLY A 15 -10.04 21.33 12.82
CA GLY A 15 -11.02 20.29 12.56
C GLY A 15 -12.15 20.73 11.63
N LYS A 16 -12.72 21.92 11.88
CA LYS A 16 -13.75 22.51 11.00
C LYS A 16 -13.22 22.73 9.58
N LYS A 17 -12.03 23.30 9.47
CA LYS A 17 -11.38 23.59 8.20
C LYS A 17 -11.16 22.32 7.37
N ILE A 18 -10.64 21.24 7.96
CA ILE A 18 -10.43 19.96 7.27
C ILE A 18 -11.77 19.35 6.85
N LYS A 19 -12.80 19.44 7.70
CA LYS A 19 -14.15 19.00 7.35
C LYS A 19 -14.72 19.74 6.15
N ASP A 20 -14.52 21.06 6.08
CA ASP A 20 -14.95 21.88 4.93
C ASP A 20 -14.18 21.47 3.66
N TYR A 21 -12.90 21.18 3.76
CA TYR A 21 -12.10 20.69 2.64
C TYR A 21 -12.60 19.32 2.13
N ILE A 22 -12.95 18.40 3.03
CA ILE A 22 -13.54 17.12 2.66
C ILE A 22 -14.88 17.30 1.96
N ASN A 23 -15.77 18.14 2.50
CA ASN A 23 -17.05 18.45 1.88
C ASN A 23 -16.89 19.02 0.46
N GLN A 24 -15.93 19.94 0.28
CA GLN A 24 -15.62 20.49 -1.04
C GLN A 24 -15.06 19.44 -1.99
N LEU A 25 -14.25 18.48 -1.49
CA LEU A 25 -13.65 17.43 -2.28
C LEU A 25 -14.68 16.40 -2.73
N MET A 26 -15.64 16.04 -1.88
CA MET A 26 -16.74 15.10 -2.20
C MET A 26 -17.58 15.53 -3.41
N ILE A 27 -17.66 16.83 -3.68
CA ILE A 27 -18.36 17.34 -4.87
C ILE A 27 -17.56 17.11 -6.15
N GLN A 28 -16.23 16.93 -6.04
CA GLN A 28 -15.30 16.89 -7.18
C GLN A 28 -14.86 15.48 -7.56
N ILE A 29 -14.97 14.52 -6.66
CA ILE A 29 -14.52 13.15 -6.89
C ILE A 29 -15.56 12.14 -6.37
N GLU A 30 -15.67 10.99 -7.03
CA GLU A 30 -16.59 9.90 -6.68
C GLU A 30 -16.04 9.01 -5.55
N VAL A 31 -15.75 9.62 -4.40
CA VAL A 31 -15.28 8.95 -3.19
C VAL A 31 -16.10 9.41 -2.01
N GLU A 32 -16.59 8.49 -1.22
CA GLU A 32 -17.24 8.77 0.06
C GLU A 32 -16.20 8.91 1.16
N PHE A 33 -16.43 9.83 2.10
CA PHE A 33 -15.51 10.07 3.22
C PHE A 33 -16.27 9.97 4.55
N GLU A 34 -15.64 9.31 5.50
CA GLU A 34 -15.98 9.40 6.92
C GLU A 34 -14.83 10.08 7.64
N LEU A 35 -15.11 11.18 8.35
CA LEU A 35 -14.12 11.92 9.12
C LEU A 35 -14.51 11.91 10.60
N ASP A 36 -13.65 11.31 11.41
CA ASP A 36 -13.69 11.42 12.86
C ASP A 36 -12.63 12.43 13.33
N PHE A 37 -13.06 13.45 14.06
CA PHE A 37 -12.18 14.48 14.60
C PHE A 37 -11.97 14.30 16.10
N TYR A 38 -10.72 14.35 16.53
CA TYR A 38 -10.28 14.17 17.91
C TYR A 38 -9.44 15.36 18.37
N VAL A 39 -9.79 15.93 19.52
CA VAL A 39 -9.04 17.03 20.14
C VAL A 39 -7.94 16.53 21.09
N SER A 40 -7.74 15.21 21.19
CA SER A 40 -6.81 14.57 22.13
C SER A 40 -6.30 13.25 21.54
N GLY A 41 -4.99 13.06 21.58
CA GLY A 41 -4.34 11.82 21.18
C GLY A 41 -4.78 10.61 21.99
N THR A 42 -5.03 10.81 23.30
CA THR A 42 -5.52 9.76 24.20
C THR A 42 -6.89 9.23 23.73
N VAL A 43 -7.83 10.13 23.37
CA VAL A 43 -9.16 9.76 22.89
C VAL A 43 -9.09 9.05 21.53
N LEU A 44 -8.24 9.52 20.62
CA LEU A 44 -8.00 8.83 19.35
C LEU A 44 -7.52 7.40 19.59
N LEU A 45 -6.51 7.19 20.43
CA LEU A 45 -5.94 5.86 20.72
C LEU A 45 -6.95 4.90 21.37
N GLU A 46 -7.82 5.39 22.25
CA GLU A 46 -8.91 4.58 22.79
C GLU A 46 -9.88 4.10 21.70
N ASN A 47 -10.20 4.97 20.73
CA ASN A 47 -11.07 4.61 19.62
C ASN A 47 -10.39 3.64 18.66
N VAL A 48 -9.13 3.87 18.28
CA VAL A 48 -8.32 2.95 17.46
C VAL A 48 -8.26 1.56 18.10
N LYS A 49 -8.09 1.47 19.43
CA LYS A 49 -8.08 0.20 20.14
C LYS A 49 -9.43 -0.52 20.14
N LYS A 50 -10.55 0.22 20.18
CA LYS A 50 -11.91 -0.35 20.14
C LYS A 50 -12.32 -0.80 18.74
N GLN A 51 -11.87 -0.08 17.71
CA GLN A 51 -12.25 -0.28 16.31
C GLN A 51 -11.04 -0.67 15.47
N ASN A 52 -10.41 -1.77 15.86
CA ASN A 52 -9.19 -2.25 15.18
C ASN A 52 -9.34 -2.24 13.64
N ASP A 53 -8.33 -1.71 12.94
CA ASP A 53 -8.27 -1.62 11.47
C ASP A 53 -9.41 -0.80 10.81
N TYR A 54 -10.06 0.12 11.54
CA TYR A 54 -11.17 0.91 11.02
C TYR A 54 -10.72 2.02 10.06
N TYR A 55 -9.68 2.77 10.43
CA TYR A 55 -9.22 3.91 9.62
C TYR A 55 -8.30 3.48 8.48
N ASP A 56 -8.46 4.13 7.32
CA ASP A 56 -7.56 4.01 6.17
C ASP A 56 -6.40 5.01 6.29
N MET A 57 -6.69 6.18 6.87
CA MET A 57 -5.73 7.28 7.04
C MET A 57 -5.91 7.94 8.42
N VAL A 58 -4.79 8.34 9.01
CA VAL A 58 -4.76 9.16 10.22
C VAL A 58 -3.97 10.42 9.92
N LEU A 59 -4.61 11.57 10.10
CA LEU A 59 -4.00 12.89 10.07
C LEU A 59 -3.66 13.27 11.51
N LEU A 60 -2.41 13.59 11.81
CA LEU A 60 -1.95 13.91 13.16
C LEU A 60 -1.31 15.28 13.20
N ASP A 61 -1.79 16.15 14.07
CA ASP A 61 -0.96 17.26 14.49
C ASP A 61 0.25 16.78 15.30
N MET A 62 1.35 17.47 15.16
CA MET A 62 2.60 17.11 15.81
C MET A 62 2.64 17.56 17.26
N GLU A 63 2.11 18.74 17.56
CA GLU A 63 2.14 19.34 18.88
C GLU A 63 0.75 19.44 19.49
N MET A 64 0.48 18.62 20.47
CA MET A 64 -0.75 18.64 21.27
C MET A 64 -0.42 18.53 22.76
N PRO A 65 -1.25 19.11 23.64
CA PRO A 65 -0.95 19.21 25.07
C PRO A 65 -0.83 17.88 25.80
N ASP A 66 -1.56 16.84 25.38
CA ASP A 66 -1.62 15.55 26.07
C ASP A 66 -0.57 14.56 25.56
N MET A 67 -0.27 14.56 24.27
CA MET A 67 0.68 13.64 23.63
C MET A 67 1.11 14.18 22.28
N ASN A 68 2.40 14.07 21.94
CA ASN A 68 2.84 14.50 20.62
C ASN A 68 2.45 13.49 19.51
N GLY A 69 2.37 13.97 18.26
CA GLY A 69 1.92 13.17 17.13
C GLY A 69 2.79 11.92 16.88
N ILE A 70 4.10 11.96 17.16
CA ILE A 70 5.00 10.81 16.98
C ILE A 70 4.66 9.71 17.98
N GLU A 71 4.47 10.05 19.26
CA GLU A 71 4.08 9.08 20.29
C GLU A 71 2.73 8.42 19.98
N ILE A 72 1.78 9.19 19.42
CA ILE A 72 0.50 8.66 18.96
C ILE A 72 0.72 7.68 17.81
N ALA A 73 1.52 8.06 16.81
CA ALA A 73 1.81 7.23 15.67
C ALA A 73 2.49 5.91 16.06
N GLU A 74 3.46 5.92 16.99
CA GLU A 74 4.11 4.72 17.53
C GLU A 74 3.07 3.78 18.15
N LYS A 75 2.19 4.32 19.01
CA LYS A 75 1.11 3.52 19.62
C LYS A 75 0.11 2.99 18.62
N ILE A 76 -0.23 3.76 17.56
CA ILE A 76 -1.08 3.26 16.48
C ILE A 76 -0.41 2.07 15.79
N ARG A 77 0.90 2.13 15.48
CA ARG A 77 1.65 1.02 14.88
C ARG A 77 1.65 -0.25 15.74
N GLU A 78 1.61 -0.10 17.06
CA GLU A 78 1.51 -1.22 18.00
C GLU A 78 0.09 -1.81 18.09
N LEU A 79 -0.94 -0.99 17.89
CA LEU A 79 -2.34 -1.38 18.13
C LEU A 79 -3.02 -1.98 16.90
N VAL A 80 -2.65 -1.56 15.68
CA VAL A 80 -3.35 -1.97 14.46
C VAL A 80 -2.62 -3.10 13.74
N SER A 81 -3.39 -4.06 13.20
CA SER A 81 -2.86 -5.21 12.47
C SER A 81 -2.60 -4.91 10.99
N ARG A 82 -3.21 -3.85 10.44
CA ARG A 82 -3.01 -3.39 9.07
C ARG A 82 -2.21 -2.10 9.00
N GLU A 83 -1.64 -1.84 7.85
CA GLU A 83 -0.92 -0.61 7.57
C GLU A 83 -1.91 0.55 7.36
N VAL A 84 -2.12 1.37 8.39
CA VAL A 84 -2.86 2.63 8.29
C VAL A 84 -1.90 3.73 7.80
N LEU A 85 -2.36 4.58 6.89
CA LEU A 85 -1.55 5.67 6.35
C LEU A 85 -1.53 6.84 7.36
N ILE A 86 -0.34 7.17 7.88
CA ILE A 86 -0.17 8.26 8.85
C ILE A 86 0.43 9.46 8.13
N THR A 87 -0.28 10.58 8.15
CA THR A 87 0.17 11.88 7.64
C THR A 87 0.23 12.89 8.76
N PHE A 88 1.40 13.47 8.97
CA PHE A 88 1.58 14.54 9.95
C PHE A 88 1.25 15.92 9.36
N LEU A 89 0.56 16.72 10.16
CA LEU A 89 0.27 18.13 9.90
C LEU A 89 0.99 18.97 10.97
N THR A 90 1.93 19.82 10.59
CA THR A 90 2.73 20.55 11.60
C THR A 90 3.20 21.92 11.11
N SER A 91 3.47 22.80 12.05
CA SER A 91 4.16 24.06 11.80
C SER A 91 5.69 23.94 11.86
N TYR A 92 6.23 22.78 12.22
CA TYR A 92 7.64 22.60 12.58
C TYR A 92 8.35 21.60 11.66
N PRO A 93 9.16 22.09 10.69
CA PRO A 93 9.88 21.23 9.73
C PRO A 93 10.88 20.26 10.37
N GLU A 94 11.42 20.60 11.53
CA GLU A 94 12.45 19.83 12.25
C GLU A 94 11.96 18.44 12.71
N TYR A 95 10.66 18.25 12.88
CA TYR A 95 10.10 16.95 13.24
C TYR A 95 10.08 15.94 12.08
N MET A 96 10.31 16.40 10.84
CA MET A 96 10.31 15.52 9.68
C MET A 96 11.30 14.35 9.84
N GLN A 97 12.50 14.60 10.37
CA GLN A 97 13.49 13.54 10.58
C GLN A 97 13.04 12.49 11.60
N LYS A 98 12.33 12.89 12.64
CA LYS A 98 11.83 11.98 13.68
C LYS A 98 10.67 11.12 13.19
N SER A 99 9.89 11.59 12.22
CA SER A 99 8.74 10.86 11.66
C SER A 99 9.11 9.64 10.81
N PHE A 100 10.38 9.50 10.39
CA PHE A 100 10.85 8.31 9.66
C PHE A 100 10.73 7.02 10.49
N GLY A 101 10.89 7.11 11.82
CA GLY A 101 10.81 5.96 12.72
C GLY A 101 9.43 5.28 12.75
N VAL A 102 8.36 6.05 12.50
CA VAL A 102 6.97 5.57 12.54
C VAL A 102 6.39 5.26 11.16
N GLN A 103 7.22 5.24 10.11
CA GLN A 103 6.80 5.01 8.73
C GLN A 103 5.66 5.95 8.30
N ALA A 104 5.87 7.25 8.48
CA ALA A 104 4.92 8.26 8.02
C ALA A 104 4.70 8.15 6.51
N PHE A 105 3.44 8.18 6.08
CA PHE A 105 3.09 8.21 4.66
C PHE A 105 3.41 9.57 4.05
N GLN A 106 3.13 10.65 4.81
CA GLN A 106 3.40 12.02 4.37
C GLN A 106 3.58 12.97 5.55
N TYR A 107 4.16 14.12 5.24
CA TYR A 107 4.41 15.22 6.17
C TYR A 107 4.02 16.54 5.51
N LEU A 108 3.05 17.26 6.07
CA LEU A 108 2.51 18.49 5.51
C LEU A 108 2.75 19.66 6.47
N LEU A 109 3.29 20.74 5.94
CA LEU A 109 3.52 21.97 6.72
C LEU A 109 2.26 22.82 6.78
N LYS A 110 1.88 23.25 7.98
CA LYS A 110 0.83 24.26 8.20
C LYS A 110 1.35 25.67 7.75
N PRO A 111 0.52 26.53 7.19
CA PRO A 111 -0.93 26.40 7.01
C PRO A 111 -1.30 25.50 5.82
N ILE A 112 -2.17 24.52 6.04
CA ILE A 112 -2.67 23.63 4.99
C ILE A 112 -3.69 24.42 4.13
N THR A 113 -3.42 24.52 2.83
CA THR A 113 -4.39 25.04 1.85
C THR A 113 -5.24 23.91 1.29
N TYR A 114 -6.39 24.26 0.70
CA TYR A 114 -7.25 23.27 0.06
C TYR A 114 -6.53 22.46 -1.02
N ASP A 115 -5.71 23.11 -1.85
CA ASP A 115 -4.99 22.47 -2.95
C ASP A 115 -3.96 21.45 -2.44
N VAL A 116 -3.23 21.79 -1.37
CA VAL A 116 -2.28 20.88 -0.73
C VAL A 116 -3.01 19.67 -0.13
N PHE A 117 -4.11 19.91 0.60
CA PHE A 117 -4.95 18.87 1.16
C PHE A 117 -5.53 17.93 0.09
N LYS A 118 -6.15 18.52 -0.97
CA LYS A 118 -6.71 17.78 -2.10
C LYS A 118 -5.66 16.88 -2.77
N LYS A 119 -4.47 17.42 -3.04
CA LYS A 119 -3.38 16.65 -3.64
C LYS A 119 -3.00 15.45 -2.78
N GLU A 120 -2.93 15.64 -1.47
CA GLU A 120 -2.58 14.56 -0.54
C GLU A 120 -3.66 13.49 -0.46
N ILE A 121 -4.93 13.87 -0.38
CA ILE A 121 -6.03 12.90 -0.36
C ILE A 121 -6.08 12.12 -1.68
N ILE A 122 -5.92 12.76 -2.83
CA ILE A 122 -5.87 12.06 -4.13
C ILE A 122 -4.70 11.06 -4.15
N ARG A 123 -3.52 11.45 -3.66
CA ARG A 123 -2.37 10.56 -3.55
C ARG A 123 -2.65 9.36 -2.63
N THR A 124 -3.31 9.61 -1.50
CA THR A 124 -3.73 8.57 -0.56
C THR A 124 -4.71 7.58 -1.21
N ILE A 125 -5.72 8.07 -1.93
CA ILE A 125 -6.68 7.25 -2.67
C ILE A 125 -5.95 6.36 -3.68
N GLN A 126 -5.10 6.94 -4.52
CA GLN A 126 -4.33 6.21 -5.52
C GLN A 126 -3.44 5.12 -4.89
N TYR A 127 -2.82 5.41 -3.75
CA TYR A 127 -2.02 4.44 -3.01
C TYR A 127 -2.88 3.26 -2.52
N ILE A 128 -4.03 3.55 -1.89
CA ILE A 128 -4.95 2.54 -1.38
C ILE A 128 -5.55 1.69 -2.51
N GLU A 129 -5.95 2.30 -3.62
CA GLU A 129 -6.47 1.59 -4.79
C GLU A 129 -5.42 0.62 -5.36
N LYS A 130 -4.18 1.10 -5.50
CA LYS A 130 -3.05 0.28 -5.96
C LYS A 130 -2.73 -0.86 -4.99
N ASP A 131 -2.75 -0.59 -3.67
CA ASP A 131 -2.50 -1.59 -2.63
C ASP A 131 -3.61 -2.66 -2.56
N ASN A 132 -4.86 -2.27 -2.84
CA ASN A 132 -6.03 -3.15 -2.88
C ASN A 132 -6.28 -3.79 -4.24
N ALA A 133 -5.49 -3.46 -5.27
CA ALA A 133 -5.65 -4.06 -6.60
C ALA A 133 -5.66 -5.59 -6.54
N SER A 134 -6.62 -6.18 -7.23
CA SER A 134 -6.84 -7.63 -7.22
C SER A 134 -7.13 -8.13 -8.63
N ILE A 135 -6.81 -9.39 -8.89
CA ILE A 135 -7.22 -10.09 -10.10
C ILE A 135 -8.21 -11.19 -9.76
N LEU A 136 -9.17 -11.42 -10.65
CA LEU A 136 -10.02 -12.61 -10.59
C LEU A 136 -9.25 -13.80 -11.18
N VAL A 137 -9.19 -14.86 -10.41
CA VAL A 137 -8.51 -16.11 -10.73
C VAL A 137 -9.52 -17.24 -10.64
N THR A 138 -9.67 -18.02 -11.70
CA THR A 138 -10.43 -19.27 -11.61
C THR A 138 -9.59 -20.31 -10.89
N ASP A 139 -10.00 -20.69 -9.69
CA ASP A 139 -9.34 -21.72 -8.89
C ASP A 139 -9.29 -23.05 -9.65
N GLY A 140 -8.11 -23.65 -9.70
CA GLY A 140 -7.87 -24.89 -10.44
C GLY A 140 -8.52 -26.11 -9.81
N ASP A 141 -8.70 -26.10 -8.50
CA ASP A 141 -9.17 -27.24 -7.71
C ASP A 141 -10.71 -27.21 -7.57
N ILE A 142 -11.28 -26.07 -7.25
CA ILE A 142 -12.73 -25.93 -6.99
C ILE A 142 -13.51 -25.28 -8.13
N GLY A 143 -12.82 -24.59 -9.08
CA GLY A 143 -13.42 -24.03 -10.29
C GLY A 143 -14.19 -22.72 -10.11
N TYR A 144 -14.22 -22.13 -8.90
CA TYR A 144 -14.81 -20.82 -8.64
C TYR A 144 -13.83 -19.68 -8.93
N GLU A 145 -14.37 -18.48 -9.20
CA GLU A 145 -13.56 -17.27 -9.29
C GLU A 145 -13.26 -16.73 -7.89
N THR A 146 -11.98 -16.48 -7.64
CA THR A 146 -11.46 -15.94 -6.38
C THR A 146 -10.71 -14.64 -6.67
N ALA A 147 -11.00 -13.60 -5.90
CA ALA A 147 -10.25 -12.36 -5.94
C ALA A 147 -8.92 -12.51 -5.19
N VAL A 148 -7.82 -12.33 -5.89
CA VAL A 148 -6.47 -12.44 -5.34
C VAL A 148 -5.80 -11.08 -5.37
N ARG A 149 -5.44 -10.55 -4.19
CA ARG A 149 -4.74 -9.26 -4.08
C ARG A 149 -3.36 -9.34 -4.70
N LEU A 150 -3.04 -8.40 -5.59
CA LEU A 150 -1.77 -8.37 -6.32
C LEU A 150 -0.57 -8.28 -5.40
N LYS A 151 -0.68 -7.51 -4.32
CA LYS A 151 0.40 -7.35 -3.34
C LYS A 151 0.82 -8.65 -2.65
N ASN A 152 -0.06 -9.67 -2.63
CA ASN A 152 0.21 -10.95 -2.00
C ASN A 152 0.80 -11.98 -2.98
N ILE A 153 0.77 -11.72 -4.29
CA ILE A 153 1.28 -12.64 -5.31
C ILE A 153 2.80 -12.48 -5.41
N VAL A 154 3.51 -13.57 -5.14
CA VAL A 154 4.97 -13.66 -5.26
C VAL A 154 5.39 -14.08 -6.66
N ALA A 155 4.75 -15.13 -7.20
CA ALA A 155 5.03 -15.67 -8.53
C ALA A 155 3.83 -16.43 -9.08
N ILE A 156 3.72 -16.46 -10.41
CA ILE A 156 2.77 -17.28 -11.16
C ILE A 156 3.57 -18.17 -12.09
N GLU A 157 3.41 -19.49 -11.98
CA GLU A 157 4.20 -20.48 -12.74
C GLU A 157 3.31 -21.52 -13.39
N LYS A 158 3.58 -21.81 -14.66
CA LYS A 158 3.00 -22.96 -15.33
C LYS A 158 3.85 -24.19 -15.06
N GLN A 159 3.29 -25.18 -14.38
CA GLN A 159 3.97 -26.44 -14.12
C GLN A 159 4.08 -27.27 -15.41
N LYS A 160 5.24 -27.92 -15.61
CA LYS A 160 5.44 -28.81 -16.77
C LYS A 160 4.46 -29.99 -16.71
N GLY A 161 3.71 -30.19 -17.79
CA GLY A 161 2.77 -31.33 -17.91
C GLY A 161 1.38 -31.07 -17.32
N ASN A 162 1.13 -29.94 -16.67
CA ASN A 162 -0.16 -29.59 -16.11
C ASN A 162 -0.87 -28.48 -16.91
N ALA A 163 -2.19 -28.61 -17.04
CA ALA A 163 -3.05 -27.56 -17.57
C ALA A 163 -3.26 -26.41 -16.58
N VAL A 164 -2.74 -26.54 -15.36
CA VAL A 164 -2.96 -25.68 -14.20
C VAL A 164 -1.70 -24.86 -13.94
N MET A 165 -1.86 -23.63 -13.49
CA MET A 165 -0.78 -22.77 -13.01
C MET A 165 -0.75 -22.79 -11.49
N GLU A 166 0.44 -22.66 -10.90
CA GLU A 166 0.62 -22.40 -9.48
C GLU A 166 0.79 -20.89 -9.27
N ILE A 167 -0.07 -20.31 -8.45
CA ILE A 167 0.11 -18.97 -7.90
C ILE A 167 0.69 -19.10 -6.51
N THR A 168 1.93 -18.66 -6.35
CA THR A 168 2.57 -18.58 -5.03
C THR A 168 2.21 -17.24 -4.41
N LEU A 169 1.55 -17.29 -3.26
CA LEU A 169 1.26 -16.16 -2.42
C LEU A 169 2.31 -16.04 -1.30
N GLU A 170 2.34 -14.92 -0.60
CA GLU A 170 3.30 -14.69 0.49
C GLU A 170 3.24 -15.76 1.58
N LYS A 171 2.03 -16.23 1.93
CA LYS A 171 1.79 -17.20 3.01
C LYS A 171 1.19 -18.53 2.56
N SER A 172 0.83 -18.69 1.30
CA SER A 172 0.14 -19.87 0.78
C SER A 172 0.41 -20.08 -0.71
N LYS A 173 -0.21 -21.11 -1.28
CA LYS A 173 -0.23 -21.37 -2.71
C LYS A 173 -1.63 -21.75 -3.13
N MET A 174 -1.96 -21.49 -4.40
CA MET A 174 -3.19 -21.94 -5.01
C MET A 174 -2.95 -22.38 -6.45
N ASN A 175 -3.80 -23.27 -6.93
CA ASN A 175 -3.85 -23.66 -8.34
C ASN A 175 -4.79 -22.73 -9.10
N ALA A 176 -4.46 -22.39 -10.35
CA ALA A 176 -5.24 -21.49 -11.17
C ALA A 176 -5.39 -22.01 -12.60
N LYS A 177 -6.56 -21.83 -13.20
CA LYS A 177 -6.79 -22.09 -14.62
C LYS A 177 -6.35 -20.92 -15.47
N GLY A 178 -5.98 -21.16 -16.75
CA GLY A 178 -5.62 -20.15 -17.72
C GLY A 178 -4.22 -20.32 -18.28
N ASN A 179 -3.69 -19.28 -18.92
CA ASN A 179 -2.36 -19.24 -19.51
C ASN A 179 -1.54 -18.09 -18.93
N ILE A 180 -0.21 -18.24 -18.95
CA ILE A 180 0.70 -17.19 -18.46
C ILE A 180 0.45 -15.83 -19.14
N SER A 181 0.14 -15.83 -20.44
CA SER A 181 -0.13 -14.58 -21.17
C SER A 181 -1.38 -13.86 -20.67
N ASP A 182 -2.44 -14.59 -20.29
CA ASP A 182 -3.68 -14.00 -19.75
C ASP A 182 -3.42 -13.27 -18.43
N TYR A 183 -2.44 -13.75 -17.66
CA TYR A 183 -2.01 -13.10 -16.40
C TYR A 183 -1.03 -11.95 -16.65
N GLU A 184 -0.13 -12.09 -17.64
CA GLU A 184 0.81 -11.03 -18.00
C GLU A 184 0.07 -9.73 -18.35
N ASP A 185 -0.97 -9.81 -19.19
CA ASP A 185 -1.78 -8.66 -19.60
C ASP A 185 -2.48 -7.97 -18.40
N LYS A 186 -2.95 -8.75 -17.44
CA LYS A 186 -3.59 -8.25 -16.21
C LYS A 186 -2.61 -7.61 -15.21
N LEU A 187 -1.32 -7.92 -15.33
CA LEU A 187 -0.31 -7.61 -14.32
C LEU A 187 0.71 -6.54 -14.78
N VAL A 188 0.66 -6.15 -16.05
CA VAL A 188 1.66 -5.28 -16.71
C VAL A 188 1.95 -3.97 -15.95
N GLU A 189 0.93 -3.37 -15.34
CA GLU A 189 1.05 -2.09 -14.63
C GLU A 189 1.38 -2.23 -13.13
N ASN A 190 1.52 -3.47 -12.62
CA ASN A 190 1.54 -3.76 -11.18
C ASN A 190 2.87 -4.34 -10.67
N HIS A 191 4.00 -3.89 -11.22
CA HIS A 191 5.35 -4.32 -10.80
C HIS A 191 5.64 -5.81 -11.01
N PHE A 192 4.94 -6.49 -11.93
CA PHE A 192 5.23 -7.84 -12.32
C PHE A 192 6.11 -7.90 -13.56
N ILE A 193 6.95 -8.92 -13.64
CA ILE A 193 7.80 -9.15 -14.81
C ILE A 193 7.79 -10.61 -15.20
N ARG A 194 7.63 -10.87 -16.50
CA ARG A 194 7.76 -12.21 -17.05
C ARG A 194 9.24 -12.58 -17.23
N ILE A 195 9.70 -13.57 -16.49
CA ILE A 195 11.09 -14.01 -16.46
C ILE A 195 11.37 -15.21 -17.38
N SER A 196 10.31 -15.94 -17.77
CA SER A 196 10.38 -17.04 -18.74
C SER A 196 9.03 -17.23 -19.43
N ARG A 197 8.97 -18.17 -20.40
CA ARG A 197 7.69 -18.53 -21.03
C ARG A 197 6.63 -19.02 -20.05
N ASN A 198 7.05 -19.53 -18.89
CA ASN A 198 6.22 -20.22 -17.92
C ASN A 198 6.20 -19.55 -16.54
N CYS A 199 6.82 -18.37 -16.36
CA CYS A 199 6.91 -17.74 -15.05
C CYS A 199 6.84 -16.22 -15.13
N ILE A 200 5.97 -15.64 -14.29
CA ILE A 200 5.87 -14.22 -13.96
C ILE A 200 6.20 -14.07 -12.47
N VAL A 201 6.95 -13.06 -12.10
CA VAL A 201 7.28 -12.74 -10.70
C VAL A 201 6.91 -11.30 -10.37
N ASN A 202 6.54 -11.07 -9.12
CA ASN A 202 6.36 -9.74 -8.57
C ASN A 202 7.72 -9.20 -8.11
N MET A 203 8.15 -8.07 -8.68
CA MET A 203 9.44 -7.45 -8.38
C MET A 203 9.59 -7.03 -6.92
N LYS A 204 8.49 -6.73 -6.22
CA LYS A 204 8.48 -6.44 -4.78
C LYS A 204 9.13 -7.55 -3.94
N PHE A 205 8.99 -8.80 -4.38
CA PHE A 205 9.51 -9.97 -3.66
C PHE A 205 10.87 -10.46 -4.16
N ILE A 206 11.51 -9.78 -5.11
CA ILE A 206 12.87 -10.15 -5.55
C ILE A 206 13.87 -9.78 -4.46
N HIS A 207 14.56 -10.76 -3.91
CA HIS A 207 15.62 -10.55 -2.94
C HIS A 207 17.01 -10.46 -3.60
N SER A 208 17.35 -11.41 -4.49
CA SER A 208 18.67 -11.45 -5.13
C SER A 208 18.66 -12.25 -6.42
N PHE A 209 19.66 -11.98 -7.25
CA PHE A 209 19.95 -12.71 -8.49
C PHE A 209 21.22 -13.53 -8.35
N PHE A 210 21.17 -14.77 -8.77
CA PHE A 210 22.34 -15.63 -8.89
C PHE A 210 22.33 -16.33 -10.25
N GLU A 211 23.24 -15.95 -11.15
CA GLU A 211 23.28 -16.42 -12.54
C GLU A 211 21.91 -16.31 -13.24
N ARG A 212 21.18 -17.44 -13.37
CA ARG A 212 19.86 -17.55 -13.98
C ARG A 212 18.73 -17.70 -12.96
N GLU A 213 19.07 -17.72 -11.69
CA GLU A 213 18.12 -17.91 -10.62
C GLU A 213 17.77 -16.57 -9.95
N ILE A 214 16.50 -16.38 -9.63
CA ILE A 214 16.03 -15.31 -8.75
C ILE A 214 15.63 -15.96 -7.43
N ARG A 215 16.16 -15.45 -6.34
CA ARG A 215 15.72 -15.77 -5.00
C ARG A 215 14.70 -14.73 -4.54
N MET A 216 13.51 -15.20 -4.17
CA MET A 216 12.45 -14.35 -3.63
C MET A 216 12.61 -14.18 -2.12
N THR A 217 12.06 -13.11 -1.55
CA THR A 217 12.08 -12.83 -0.10
C THR A 217 11.43 -13.93 0.73
N THR A 218 10.48 -14.67 0.15
CA THR A 218 9.83 -15.84 0.75
C THR A 218 10.71 -17.11 0.76
N GLY A 219 11.94 -17.02 0.22
CA GLY A 219 12.83 -18.17 0.05
C GLY A 219 12.59 -19.00 -1.21
N LYS A 220 11.49 -18.75 -1.95
CA LYS A 220 11.24 -19.40 -3.26
C LYS A 220 12.35 -19.03 -4.25
N ARG A 221 12.72 -20.00 -5.09
CA ARG A 221 13.69 -19.82 -6.18
C ARG A 221 12.99 -20.08 -7.51
N VAL A 222 13.25 -19.21 -8.49
CA VAL A 222 12.66 -19.29 -9.83
C VAL A 222 13.73 -19.08 -10.90
N GLU A 223 13.64 -19.81 -12.02
CA GLU A 223 14.66 -19.78 -13.07
C GLU A 223 14.26 -18.85 -14.23
N MET A 224 15.16 -17.92 -14.58
CA MET A 224 15.02 -17.04 -15.76
C MET A 224 15.40 -17.78 -17.04
N SER A 225 14.72 -17.49 -18.14
CA SER A 225 15.20 -17.90 -19.45
C SER A 225 16.46 -17.11 -19.83
N ARG A 226 17.41 -17.76 -20.50
CA ARG A 226 18.71 -17.13 -20.89
C ARG A 226 18.50 -15.78 -21.63
N ARG A 227 17.48 -15.71 -22.48
CA ARG A 227 17.16 -14.50 -23.28
C ARG A 227 16.61 -13.33 -22.45
N LYS A 228 16.08 -13.60 -21.27
CA LYS A 228 15.43 -12.59 -20.42
C LYS A 228 16.32 -12.02 -19.31
N ILE A 229 17.52 -12.57 -19.10
CA ILE A 229 18.39 -12.19 -17.96
C ILE A 229 18.70 -10.69 -17.95
N THR A 230 19.16 -10.15 -19.07
CA THR A 230 19.54 -8.72 -19.18
C THR A 230 18.31 -7.83 -19.00
N GLU A 231 17.23 -8.10 -19.74
CA GLU A 231 15.98 -7.35 -19.65
C GLU A 231 15.42 -7.32 -18.24
N VAL A 232 15.36 -8.48 -17.57
CA VAL A 232 14.80 -8.59 -16.21
C VAL A 232 15.63 -7.76 -15.21
N LYS A 233 16.96 -7.82 -15.30
CA LYS A 233 17.86 -7.05 -14.44
C LYS A 233 17.73 -5.54 -14.68
N GLU A 234 17.65 -5.10 -15.93
CA GLU A 234 17.47 -3.69 -16.29
C GLU A 234 16.12 -3.14 -15.78
N VAL A 235 15.03 -3.90 -16.00
CA VAL A 235 13.69 -3.50 -15.52
C VAL A 235 13.66 -3.45 -14.00
N PHE A 236 14.28 -4.43 -13.33
CA PHE A 236 14.34 -4.44 -11.87
C PHE A 236 15.18 -3.27 -11.30
N THR A 237 16.30 -2.93 -11.95
CA THR A 237 17.11 -1.76 -11.57
C THR A 237 16.29 -0.48 -11.69
N LYS A 238 15.55 -0.31 -12.79
CA LYS A 238 14.63 0.84 -12.96
C LYS A 238 13.54 0.86 -11.88
N TYR A 239 12.98 -0.30 -11.54
CA TYR A 239 11.99 -0.44 -10.48
C TYR A 239 12.54 0.03 -9.13
N LEU A 240 13.78 -0.33 -8.76
CA LEU A 240 14.41 0.12 -7.52
C LEU A 240 14.62 1.64 -7.50
N VAL A 241 15.14 2.22 -8.60
CA VAL A 241 15.37 3.66 -8.70
C VAL A 241 14.07 4.47 -8.65
N LEU A 242 13.03 4.03 -9.34
CA LEU A 242 11.72 4.69 -9.34
C LEU A 242 10.96 4.47 -8.03
N GLY A 243 11.16 3.32 -7.37
CA GLY A 243 10.56 3.02 -6.06
C GLY A 243 11.14 3.85 -4.92
N GLU A 244 12.40 4.27 -5.01
CA GLU A 244 13.01 5.17 -4.03
C GLU A 244 12.46 6.61 -4.10
N ASN A 245 11.88 7.02 -5.23
CA ASN A 245 11.23 8.34 -5.39
C ASN A 245 9.78 8.39 -4.87
N HIS A 246 9.27 7.30 -4.30
CA HIS A 246 7.92 7.19 -3.73
C HIS A 246 7.93 6.74 -2.26
N LYS A 247 9.10 6.89 -1.59
CA LYS A 247 9.20 6.77 -0.13
C LYS A 247 9.19 8.14 0.53
#